data_363b1fb0ef2f4c469aee60e732511916
#
_entry.id   363b1fb0ef2f4c469aee60e732511916
#
_cell.length_a   1.000
_cell.length_b   1.000
_cell.length_c   1.000
_cell.angle_alpha   90.00
_cell.angle_beta   90.00
_cell.angle_gamma   90.00
#
_symmetry.space_group_name_H-M   'P 1'
#
loop_
_entity.id
_entity.type
_entity.pdbx_description
1 polymer ?
#
loop_
_entity_poly.entity_id
_entity_poly.type
_entity_poly.pdbx_seq_one_letter_code
_entity_poly.pdbx_strand_id
1 'polypeptide(L)'
;TVNDHDHGLCEHQGRYDYFAEKLHEAGIGTYRFDHRGHGRSEGEETFYSDFNELLDDTNVVVDMAIEENPDIPVFLLGHSMGGFTVSLYGAKYPAKKLRGIITSGALTADNGKLIRGVPGGMDVHTRLTNQLGSGVCSVQEVVDWYGKDPYNKQSFTAGLCYAICDGLDWFREKKAEFYYPVLMTHGEKDGLVSVQDTYDFFKEAGSEDKQMKIYGGLFHEILNEYCKDEVIGDMIRWMEVRI
;
A
#
# COMPACT_ATOMS: atom_id res chain seq x y z
N THR A 1 -2.53 -20.60 0.98
CA THR A 1 -2.86 -19.18 0.74
C THR A 1 -1.59 -18.42 0.40
N VAL A 2 -1.71 -17.46 -0.48
CA VAL A 2 -0.61 -16.59 -0.91
C VAL A 2 -1.04 -15.15 -0.73
N ASN A 3 -0.12 -14.29 -0.29
CA ASN A 3 -0.30 -12.86 -0.20
C ASN A 3 0.75 -12.15 -1.05
N ASP A 4 0.32 -11.28 -1.96
CA ASP A 4 1.17 -10.35 -2.67
C ASP A 4 1.17 -9.00 -1.95
N HIS A 5 2.33 -8.34 -1.85
CA HIS A 5 2.49 -7.15 -1.01
C HIS A 5 3.20 -6.01 -1.73
N ASP A 6 2.49 -4.88 -1.85
CA ASP A 6 2.97 -3.60 -2.36
C ASP A 6 3.39 -2.66 -1.22
N HIS A 7 4.63 -2.18 -1.24
CA HIS A 7 5.18 -1.28 -0.22
C HIS A 7 4.86 0.21 -0.45
N GLY A 8 5.14 1.06 0.54
CA GLY A 8 4.89 2.49 0.49
C GLY A 8 5.94 3.32 -0.26
N LEU A 9 5.70 4.63 -0.31
CA LEU A 9 6.59 5.60 -0.96
C LEU A 9 7.95 5.66 -0.27
N CYS A 10 9.02 5.66 -1.06
CA CYS A 10 10.41 5.79 -0.60
C CYS A 10 10.93 4.64 0.27
N GLU A 11 10.18 3.59 0.48
CA GLU A 11 10.62 2.41 1.23
C GLU A 11 10.85 1.21 0.30
N HIS A 12 10.93 0.00 0.86
CA HIS A 12 11.20 -1.24 0.12
C HIS A 12 10.58 -2.47 0.81
N GLN A 13 10.44 -3.57 0.08
CA GLN A 13 9.80 -4.80 0.54
C GLN A 13 10.49 -5.44 1.77
N GLY A 14 11.80 -5.24 1.97
CA GLY A 14 12.53 -5.82 3.10
C GLY A 14 12.07 -5.30 4.47
N ARG A 15 11.39 -4.15 4.53
CA ARG A 15 10.80 -3.62 5.77
C ARG A 15 9.62 -4.46 6.30
N TYR A 16 9.14 -5.40 5.49
CA TYR A 16 8.02 -6.29 5.79
C TYR A 16 8.46 -7.73 6.08
N ASP A 17 9.76 -7.96 6.37
CA ASP A 17 10.28 -9.31 6.67
C ASP A 17 9.58 -9.92 7.88
N TYR A 18 9.36 -9.13 8.95
CA TYR A 18 8.63 -9.60 10.13
C TYR A 18 7.17 -9.97 9.81
N PHE A 19 6.49 -9.16 9.03
CA PHE A 19 5.13 -9.45 8.56
C PHE A 19 5.09 -10.76 7.75
N ALA A 20 6.01 -10.92 6.81
CA ALA A 20 6.11 -12.13 6.00
C ALA A 20 6.40 -13.38 6.86
N GLU A 21 7.27 -13.27 7.88
CA GLU A 21 7.53 -14.35 8.84
C GLU A 21 6.23 -14.78 9.54
N LYS A 22 5.44 -13.84 10.03
CA LYS A 22 4.15 -14.13 10.68
C LYS A 22 3.12 -14.76 9.73
N LEU A 23 3.10 -14.36 8.47
CA LEU A 23 2.29 -15.02 7.45
C LEU A 23 2.76 -16.47 7.22
N HIS A 24 4.07 -16.70 7.11
CA HIS A 24 4.62 -18.05 6.96
C HIS A 24 4.32 -18.95 8.16
N GLU A 25 4.39 -18.42 9.40
CA GLU A 25 3.97 -19.15 10.60
C GLU A 25 2.50 -19.59 10.53
N ALA A 26 1.64 -18.80 9.87
CA ALA A 26 0.23 -19.10 9.62
C ALA A 26 -0.01 -19.95 8.35
N GLY A 27 1.04 -20.41 7.67
CA GLY A 27 0.93 -21.22 6.44
C GLY A 27 0.55 -20.39 5.20
N ILE A 28 0.81 -19.10 5.20
CA ILE A 28 0.54 -18.19 4.08
C ILE A 28 1.87 -17.85 3.40
N GLY A 29 2.03 -18.24 2.12
CA GLY A 29 3.16 -17.85 1.28
C GLY A 29 3.10 -16.37 0.91
N THR A 30 4.23 -15.77 0.56
CA THR A 30 4.29 -14.35 0.20
C THR A 30 5.05 -14.12 -1.10
N TYR A 31 4.51 -13.26 -1.95
CA TYR A 31 5.23 -12.59 -3.03
C TYR A 31 5.47 -11.14 -2.59
N ARG A 32 6.67 -10.64 -2.81
CA ARG A 32 7.04 -9.27 -2.45
C ARG A 32 8.04 -8.75 -3.46
N PHE A 33 7.88 -7.52 -3.90
CA PHE A 33 8.79 -6.90 -4.84
C PHE A 33 9.08 -5.45 -4.42
N ASP A 34 10.17 -4.91 -4.90
CA ASP A 34 10.43 -3.49 -4.82
C ASP A 34 9.84 -2.81 -6.04
N HIS A 35 9.00 -1.80 -5.85
CA HIS A 35 8.50 -0.97 -6.94
C HIS A 35 9.65 -0.42 -7.79
N ARG A 36 9.42 -0.18 -9.09
CA ARG A 36 10.45 0.43 -9.96
C ARG A 36 11.03 1.69 -9.30
N GLY A 37 12.35 1.86 -9.39
CA GLY A 37 13.06 2.98 -8.78
C GLY A 37 13.11 2.99 -7.26
N HIS A 38 12.61 1.94 -6.59
CA HIS A 38 12.68 1.76 -5.13
C HIS A 38 13.57 0.57 -4.77
N GLY A 39 13.99 0.52 -3.49
CA GLY A 39 14.74 -0.61 -2.95
C GLY A 39 15.89 -1.01 -3.85
N ARG A 40 15.82 -2.26 -4.37
CA ARG A 40 16.81 -2.88 -5.27
C ARG A 40 16.33 -2.97 -6.72
N SER A 41 15.09 -2.55 -7.01
CA SER A 41 14.58 -2.56 -8.38
C SER A 41 15.23 -1.48 -9.22
N GLU A 42 15.39 -1.78 -10.50
CA GLU A 42 15.92 -0.87 -11.50
C GLU A 42 14.92 0.26 -11.85
N GLY A 43 15.36 1.19 -12.68
CA GLY A 43 14.58 2.35 -13.12
C GLY A 43 15.10 3.65 -12.51
N GLU A 44 14.54 4.76 -12.96
CA GLU A 44 14.80 6.06 -12.35
C GLU A 44 14.23 6.10 -10.94
N GLU A 45 15.03 6.54 -9.98
CA GLU A 45 14.61 6.55 -8.57
C GLU A 45 13.30 7.30 -8.37
N THR A 46 12.30 6.59 -7.81
CA THR A 46 11.00 7.14 -7.44
C THR A 46 10.34 7.96 -8.56
N PHE A 47 10.46 7.53 -9.80
CA PHE A 47 9.84 8.17 -10.95
C PHE A 47 8.78 7.27 -11.58
N TYR A 48 7.64 7.88 -11.85
CA TYR A 48 6.57 7.32 -12.67
C TYR A 48 6.06 8.39 -13.62
N SER A 49 5.87 8.03 -14.87
CA SER A 49 5.28 8.91 -15.87
C SER A 49 3.75 8.86 -15.87
N ASP A 50 3.20 7.75 -15.37
CA ASP A 50 1.76 7.47 -15.31
C ASP A 50 1.47 6.50 -14.16
N PHE A 51 0.33 6.67 -13.47
CA PHE A 51 -0.06 5.78 -12.36
C PHE A 51 -0.31 4.33 -12.79
N ASN A 52 -0.62 4.10 -14.07
CA ASN A 52 -0.81 2.75 -14.59
C ASN A 52 0.48 1.92 -14.54
N GLU A 53 1.65 2.55 -14.53
CA GLU A 53 2.92 1.82 -14.38
C GLU A 53 3.01 1.10 -13.03
N LEU A 54 2.47 1.69 -11.95
CA LEU A 54 2.34 1.01 -10.65
C LEU A 54 1.41 -0.22 -10.75
N LEU A 55 0.26 -0.06 -11.39
CA LEU A 55 -0.73 -1.12 -11.54
C LEU A 55 -0.23 -2.25 -12.44
N ASP A 56 0.51 -1.91 -13.49
CA ASP A 56 1.04 -2.89 -14.46
C ASP A 56 2.17 -3.72 -13.82
N ASP A 57 3.04 -3.12 -13.00
CA ASP A 57 4.08 -3.84 -12.25
C ASP A 57 3.44 -4.81 -11.23
N THR A 58 2.46 -4.33 -10.46
CA THR A 58 1.68 -5.17 -9.53
C THR A 58 0.97 -6.31 -10.28
N ASN A 59 0.42 -6.02 -11.48
CA ASN A 59 -0.26 -7.04 -12.27
C ASN A 59 0.67 -8.19 -12.69
N VAL A 60 1.94 -7.92 -12.97
CA VAL A 60 2.93 -8.96 -13.30
C VAL A 60 3.10 -9.91 -12.11
N VAL A 61 3.23 -9.39 -10.89
CA VAL A 61 3.44 -10.21 -9.69
C VAL A 61 2.17 -10.96 -9.30
N VAL A 62 1.00 -10.33 -9.41
CA VAL A 62 -0.31 -10.99 -9.21
C VAL A 62 -0.51 -12.14 -10.19
N ASP A 63 -0.20 -11.93 -11.48
CA ASP A 63 -0.33 -13.00 -12.48
C ASP A 63 0.63 -14.14 -12.17
N MET A 64 1.88 -13.86 -11.81
CA MET A 64 2.86 -14.86 -11.36
C MET A 64 2.32 -15.66 -10.15
N ALA A 65 1.81 -14.97 -9.13
CA ALA A 65 1.27 -15.62 -7.94
C ALA A 65 0.09 -16.55 -8.26
N ILE A 66 -0.80 -16.14 -9.16
CA ILE A 66 -1.96 -16.94 -9.60
C ILE A 66 -1.50 -18.14 -10.46
N GLU A 67 -0.58 -17.92 -11.40
CA GLU A 67 -0.11 -18.96 -12.32
C GLU A 67 0.71 -20.04 -11.61
N GLU A 68 1.56 -19.67 -10.66
CA GLU A 68 2.37 -20.61 -9.87
C GLU A 68 1.53 -21.34 -8.80
N ASN A 69 0.35 -20.81 -8.44
CA ASN A 69 -0.53 -21.36 -7.40
C ASN A 69 -2.00 -21.45 -7.89
N PRO A 70 -2.30 -22.23 -8.92
CA PRO A 70 -3.60 -22.18 -9.63
C PRO A 70 -4.82 -22.53 -8.76
N ASP A 71 -4.64 -23.32 -7.70
CA ASP A 71 -5.71 -23.81 -6.82
C ASP A 71 -5.64 -23.18 -5.41
N ILE A 72 -4.78 -22.22 -5.21
CA ILE A 72 -4.54 -21.59 -3.91
C ILE A 72 -5.13 -20.17 -3.91
N PRO A 73 -5.89 -19.78 -2.86
CA PRO A 73 -6.39 -18.42 -2.72
C PRO A 73 -5.25 -17.40 -2.69
N VAL A 74 -5.34 -16.38 -3.55
CA VAL A 74 -4.40 -15.25 -3.62
C VAL A 74 -5.05 -14.01 -3.06
N PHE A 75 -4.38 -13.34 -2.12
CA PHE A 75 -4.75 -12.03 -1.58
C PHE A 75 -3.72 -10.99 -2.04
N LEU A 76 -4.17 -9.76 -2.17
CA LEU A 76 -3.31 -8.62 -2.49
C LEU A 76 -3.33 -7.65 -1.31
N LEU A 77 -2.16 -7.23 -0.84
CA LEU A 77 -2.03 -6.26 0.26
C LEU A 77 -1.19 -5.07 -0.19
N GLY A 78 -1.55 -3.87 0.23
CA GLY A 78 -0.75 -2.68 -0.02
C GLY A 78 -0.75 -1.71 1.15
N HIS A 79 0.42 -1.13 1.41
CA HIS A 79 0.61 -0.10 2.42
C HIS A 79 0.86 1.27 1.78
N SER A 80 0.20 2.32 2.27
CA SER A 80 0.45 3.72 1.84
C SER A 80 0.30 3.89 0.31
N MET A 81 1.39 4.20 -0.42
CA MET A 81 1.42 4.21 -1.89
C MET A 81 1.06 2.83 -2.45
N GLY A 82 1.53 1.73 -1.85
CA GLY A 82 1.08 0.38 -2.21
C GLY A 82 -0.43 0.21 -1.96
N GLY A 83 -0.95 0.79 -0.87
CA GLY A 83 -2.38 0.85 -0.60
C GLY A 83 -3.18 1.61 -1.67
N PHE A 84 -2.64 2.73 -2.18
CA PHE A 84 -3.17 3.40 -3.36
C PHE A 84 -3.17 2.44 -4.56
N THR A 85 -2.05 1.80 -4.83
CA THR A 85 -1.87 0.88 -5.96
C THR A 85 -2.90 -0.24 -5.94
N VAL A 86 -3.03 -0.99 -4.84
CA VAL A 86 -3.96 -2.13 -4.75
C VAL A 86 -5.43 -1.71 -4.77
N SER A 87 -5.74 -0.49 -4.29
CA SER A 87 -7.09 0.07 -4.35
C SER A 87 -7.50 0.37 -5.80
N LEU A 88 -6.63 1.03 -6.56
CA LEU A 88 -6.87 1.30 -7.98
C LEU A 88 -6.87 0.00 -8.79
N TYR A 89 -5.95 -0.93 -8.47
CA TYR A 89 -5.87 -2.25 -9.10
C TYR A 89 -7.19 -2.99 -9.00
N GLY A 90 -7.80 -3.04 -7.82
CA GLY A 90 -9.07 -3.71 -7.60
C GLY A 90 -10.24 -3.13 -8.41
N ALA A 91 -10.23 -1.83 -8.68
CA ALA A 91 -11.23 -1.18 -9.54
C ALA A 91 -10.93 -1.40 -11.05
N LYS A 92 -9.64 -1.43 -11.43
CA LYS A 92 -9.21 -1.59 -12.83
C LYS A 92 -9.31 -3.04 -13.31
N TYR A 93 -9.04 -4.01 -12.45
CA TYR A 93 -8.99 -5.43 -12.79
C TYR A 93 -10.02 -6.29 -12.01
N PRO A 94 -11.33 -6.05 -12.18
CA PRO A 94 -12.37 -6.68 -11.35
C PRO A 94 -12.53 -8.19 -11.58
N ALA A 95 -11.91 -8.74 -12.64
CA ALA A 95 -12.01 -10.15 -13.01
C ALA A 95 -10.76 -10.99 -12.66
N LYS A 96 -9.79 -10.45 -11.95
CA LYS A 96 -8.63 -11.24 -11.49
C LYS A 96 -9.05 -12.24 -10.41
N LYS A 97 -8.38 -13.39 -10.38
CA LYS A 97 -8.65 -14.46 -9.39
C LYS A 97 -8.07 -14.11 -8.00
N LEU A 98 -8.35 -12.91 -7.50
CA LEU A 98 -8.03 -12.52 -6.13
C LEU A 98 -9.15 -12.93 -5.19
N ARG A 99 -8.79 -13.43 -4.03
CA ARG A 99 -9.74 -13.79 -2.96
C ARG A 99 -10.16 -12.58 -2.13
N GLY A 100 -9.31 -11.57 -2.09
CA GLY A 100 -9.58 -10.31 -1.41
C GLY A 100 -8.37 -9.37 -1.44
N ILE A 101 -8.62 -8.13 -1.02
CA ILE A 101 -7.61 -7.07 -0.96
C ILE A 101 -7.53 -6.53 0.46
N ILE A 102 -6.31 -6.27 0.94
CA ILE A 102 -6.07 -5.64 2.25
C ILE A 102 -5.35 -4.31 2.02
N THR A 103 -5.81 -3.25 2.65
CA THR A 103 -5.12 -1.96 2.63
C THR A 103 -4.65 -1.55 4.01
N SER A 104 -3.48 -0.93 4.10
CA SER A 104 -2.88 -0.41 5.32
C SER A 104 -2.47 1.04 5.11
N GLY A 105 -3.10 1.99 5.82
CA GLY A 105 -2.80 3.41 5.68
C GLY A 105 -2.89 3.91 4.23
N ALA A 106 -3.85 3.41 3.45
CA ALA A 106 -3.91 3.61 2.00
C ALA A 106 -4.25 5.05 1.61
N LEU A 107 -3.47 5.61 0.68
CA LEU A 107 -3.70 6.92 0.09
C LEU A 107 -4.77 6.81 -1.01
N THR A 108 -6.05 7.06 -0.68
CA THR A 108 -7.18 6.85 -1.60
C THR A 108 -7.96 8.10 -1.97
N ALA A 109 -7.65 9.24 -1.35
CA ALA A 109 -8.25 10.55 -1.63
C ALA A 109 -7.27 11.71 -1.44
N ASP A 110 -6.24 11.53 -0.58
CA ASP A 110 -5.28 12.55 -0.17
C ASP A 110 -5.95 13.72 0.57
N ASN A 111 -6.87 13.39 1.50
CA ASN A 111 -7.53 14.39 2.36
C ASN A 111 -6.52 15.19 3.19
N GLY A 112 -5.38 14.60 3.54
CA GLY A 112 -4.25 15.24 4.22
C GLY A 112 -3.41 16.15 3.35
N LYS A 113 -3.60 16.11 2.02
CA LYS A 113 -2.82 16.87 1.02
C LYS A 113 -1.32 16.58 1.06
N LEU A 114 -0.96 15.33 1.35
CA LEU A 114 0.44 14.88 1.35
C LEU A 114 1.07 15.01 -0.05
N ILE A 115 0.37 14.55 -1.07
CA ILE A 115 0.82 14.55 -2.46
C ILE A 115 0.29 15.77 -3.21
N ARG A 116 -1.00 16.09 -3.06
CA ARG A 116 -1.63 17.27 -3.69
C ARG A 116 -1.09 18.60 -3.17
N GLY A 117 -0.34 18.60 -2.05
CA GLY A 117 0.39 19.76 -1.55
C GLY A 117 1.64 20.09 -2.40
N VAL A 118 2.11 19.19 -3.26
CA VAL A 118 3.23 19.44 -4.17
C VAL A 118 2.80 20.41 -5.27
N PRO A 119 3.54 21.53 -5.50
CA PRO A 119 3.16 22.51 -6.51
C PRO A 119 3.12 21.89 -7.92
N GLY A 120 2.09 22.21 -8.68
CA GLY A 120 1.99 21.84 -10.09
C GLY A 120 2.98 22.61 -10.98
N GLY A 121 3.27 22.05 -12.16
CA GLY A 121 4.09 22.70 -13.21
C GLY A 121 5.60 22.65 -12.97
N MET A 122 6.07 21.87 -12.03
CA MET A 122 7.50 21.56 -11.88
C MET A 122 7.93 20.58 -13.00
N ASP A 123 9.22 20.60 -13.33
CA ASP A 123 9.81 19.52 -14.14
C ASP A 123 9.57 18.18 -13.44
N VAL A 124 9.14 17.18 -14.18
CA VAL A 124 8.74 15.87 -13.62
C VAL A 124 9.89 15.13 -12.93
N HIS A 125 11.14 15.42 -13.32
CA HIS A 125 12.34 14.88 -12.68
C HIS A 125 12.83 15.69 -11.46
N THR A 126 12.15 16.80 -11.12
CA THR A 126 12.49 17.58 -9.92
C THR A 126 12.42 16.71 -8.68
N ARG A 127 13.52 16.70 -7.91
CA ARG A 127 13.66 15.92 -6.68
C ARG A 127 13.11 16.69 -5.48
N LEU A 128 12.23 16.07 -4.75
CA LEU A 128 11.65 16.57 -3.49
C LEU A 128 12.21 15.74 -2.34
N THR A 129 12.66 16.40 -1.28
CA THR A 129 13.24 15.70 -0.11
C THR A 129 12.18 14.88 0.60
N ASN A 130 12.50 13.63 0.92
CA ASN A 130 11.67 12.78 1.76
C ASN A 130 11.70 13.29 3.20
N GLN A 131 10.57 13.74 3.71
CA GLN A 131 10.37 14.23 5.08
C GLN A 131 9.37 13.38 5.88
N LEU A 132 9.07 12.16 5.42
CA LEU A 132 8.04 11.30 6.01
C LEU A 132 8.44 10.70 7.36
N GLY A 133 9.76 10.57 7.63
CA GLY A 133 10.34 9.78 8.71
C GLY A 133 9.67 9.95 10.08
N SER A 134 9.43 11.17 10.54
CA SER A 134 8.83 11.43 11.87
C SER A 134 7.35 11.06 11.97
N GLY A 135 6.68 10.86 10.85
CA GLY A 135 5.24 10.52 10.79
C GLY A 135 4.96 9.04 10.60
N VAL A 136 5.99 8.21 10.34
CA VAL A 136 5.77 6.82 9.92
C VAL A 136 5.29 5.91 11.07
N CYS A 137 5.82 6.07 12.29
CA CYS A 137 5.56 5.15 13.40
C CYS A 137 5.69 5.85 14.76
N SER A 138 4.98 5.35 15.78
CA SER A 138 5.14 5.81 17.16
C SER A 138 6.38 5.21 17.85
N VAL A 139 6.94 4.13 17.31
CA VAL A 139 8.12 3.44 17.83
C VAL A 139 9.37 4.13 17.32
N GLN A 140 10.15 4.77 18.22
CA GLN A 140 11.30 5.60 17.86
C GLN A 140 12.38 4.82 17.11
N GLU A 141 12.63 3.55 17.44
CA GLU A 141 13.61 2.71 16.74
C GLU A 141 13.22 2.50 15.27
N VAL A 142 11.93 2.40 14.96
CA VAL A 142 11.43 2.28 13.56
C VAL A 142 11.67 3.58 12.81
N VAL A 143 11.40 4.73 13.44
CA VAL A 143 11.67 6.07 12.87
C VAL A 143 13.16 6.26 12.60
N ASP A 144 14.00 5.91 13.59
CA ASP A 144 15.47 6.04 13.48
C ASP A 144 16.02 5.14 12.37
N TRP A 145 15.47 3.93 12.23
CA TRP A 145 15.89 3.00 11.19
C TRP A 145 15.41 3.47 9.81
N TYR A 146 14.19 4.00 9.71
CA TYR A 146 13.67 4.55 8.45
C TYR A 146 14.64 5.52 7.80
N GLY A 147 15.21 6.43 8.59
CA GLY A 147 16.18 7.43 8.11
C GLY A 147 17.58 6.88 7.78
N LYS A 148 17.94 5.69 8.31
CA LYS A 148 19.28 5.09 8.15
C LYS A 148 19.31 3.93 7.16
N ASP A 149 18.17 3.40 6.80
CA ASP A 149 18.06 2.27 5.89
C ASP A 149 18.58 2.65 4.51
N PRO A 150 19.64 1.96 4.00
CA PRO A 150 20.27 2.31 2.74
C PRO A 150 19.39 2.07 1.51
N TYR A 151 18.32 1.28 1.64
CA TYR A 151 17.37 1.00 0.58
C TYR A 151 16.19 1.97 0.55
N ASN A 152 15.97 2.73 1.62
CA ASN A 152 15.00 3.81 1.64
C ASN A 152 15.51 5.00 0.82
N LYS A 153 14.62 5.60 0.03
CA LYS A 153 14.98 6.75 -0.81
C LYS A 153 14.85 8.06 -0.02
N GLN A 154 15.85 8.89 -0.13
CA GLN A 154 15.91 10.18 0.57
C GLN A 154 15.15 11.30 -0.15
N SER A 155 14.67 11.03 -1.33
CA SER A 155 13.87 11.96 -2.14
C SER A 155 12.99 11.20 -3.12
N PHE A 156 11.95 11.89 -3.61
CA PHE A 156 11.06 11.40 -4.66
C PHE A 156 10.88 12.47 -5.74
N THR A 157 10.34 12.09 -6.89
CA THR A 157 10.18 13.02 -8.02
C THR A 157 8.82 13.71 -8.01
N ALA A 158 8.75 14.90 -8.60
CA ALA A 158 7.48 15.57 -8.88
C ALA A 158 6.60 14.73 -9.83
N GLY A 159 7.21 14.00 -10.78
CA GLY A 159 6.52 13.08 -11.69
C GLY A 159 5.73 12.00 -10.95
N LEU A 160 6.33 11.37 -9.92
CA LEU A 160 5.62 10.41 -9.07
C LEU A 160 4.39 11.06 -8.42
N CYS A 161 4.53 12.27 -7.88
CA CYS A 161 3.40 12.96 -7.25
C CYS A 161 2.27 13.25 -8.25
N TYR A 162 2.62 13.66 -9.46
CA TYR A 162 1.64 13.93 -10.52
C TYR A 162 0.93 12.65 -10.96
N ALA A 163 1.69 11.55 -11.17
CA ALA A 163 1.12 10.25 -11.47
C ALA A 163 0.14 9.78 -10.39
N ILE A 164 0.49 9.93 -9.11
CA ILE A 164 -0.43 9.62 -8.00
C ILE A 164 -1.66 10.53 -8.03
N CYS A 165 -1.51 11.84 -8.26
CA CYS A 165 -2.66 12.76 -8.35
C CYS A 165 -3.63 12.34 -9.45
N ASP A 166 -3.12 12.01 -10.64
CA ASP A 166 -3.94 11.54 -11.77
C ASP A 166 -4.66 10.23 -11.43
N GLY A 167 -3.97 9.29 -10.78
CA GLY A 167 -4.56 8.06 -10.29
C GLY A 167 -5.65 8.27 -9.23
N LEU A 168 -5.45 9.21 -8.29
CA LEU A 168 -6.48 9.59 -7.31
C LEU A 168 -7.71 10.21 -7.97
N ASP A 169 -7.52 11.04 -9.01
CA ASP A 169 -8.63 11.63 -9.77
C ASP A 169 -9.39 10.56 -10.55
N TRP A 170 -8.68 9.63 -11.17
CA TRP A 170 -9.28 8.46 -11.81
C TRP A 170 -10.04 7.60 -10.80
N PHE A 171 -9.43 7.29 -9.65
CA PHE A 171 -10.03 6.42 -8.63
C PHE A 171 -11.27 7.05 -7.97
N ARG A 172 -11.30 8.36 -7.79
CA ARG A 172 -12.48 9.08 -7.29
C ARG A 172 -13.74 8.75 -8.11
N GLU A 173 -13.60 8.58 -9.44
CA GLU A 173 -14.70 8.23 -10.31
C GLU A 173 -14.98 6.72 -10.36
N LYS A 174 -14.00 5.89 -9.95
CA LYS A 174 -14.02 4.43 -10.09
C LYS A 174 -14.19 3.64 -8.79
N LYS A 175 -14.20 4.28 -7.63
CA LYS A 175 -14.33 3.60 -6.34
C LYS A 175 -15.56 2.67 -6.26
N ALA A 176 -16.68 3.06 -6.86
CA ALA A 176 -17.88 2.25 -6.91
C ALA A 176 -17.74 0.97 -7.76
N GLU A 177 -16.68 0.89 -8.60
CA GLU A 177 -16.36 -0.30 -9.40
C GLU A 177 -15.41 -1.27 -8.66
N PHE A 178 -15.02 -0.97 -7.43
CA PHE A 178 -14.22 -1.85 -6.59
C PHE A 178 -15.13 -2.88 -5.90
N TYR A 179 -15.09 -4.14 -6.33
CA TYR A 179 -16.01 -5.20 -5.87
C TYR A 179 -15.36 -6.33 -5.07
N TYR A 180 -14.04 -6.36 -4.94
CA TYR A 180 -13.34 -7.41 -4.17
C TYR A 180 -13.73 -7.35 -2.68
N PRO A 181 -13.77 -8.52 -1.99
CA PRO A 181 -13.71 -8.53 -0.53
C PRO A 181 -12.53 -7.67 -0.06
N VAL A 182 -12.75 -6.78 0.90
CA VAL A 182 -11.71 -5.86 1.32
C VAL A 182 -11.65 -5.66 2.83
N LEU A 183 -10.43 -5.69 3.36
CA LEU A 183 -10.11 -5.23 4.71
C LEU A 183 -9.32 -3.93 4.61
N MET A 184 -9.88 -2.86 5.12
CA MET A 184 -9.23 -1.54 5.18
C MET A 184 -8.72 -1.29 6.60
N THR A 185 -7.41 -1.14 6.77
CA THR A 185 -6.78 -0.92 8.07
C THR A 185 -6.06 0.42 8.12
N HIS A 186 -6.12 1.13 9.26
CA HIS A 186 -5.50 2.44 9.40
C HIS A 186 -5.16 2.76 10.85
N GLY A 187 -4.08 3.49 11.08
CA GLY A 187 -3.77 4.06 12.40
C GLY A 187 -4.56 5.37 12.63
N GLU A 188 -5.21 5.50 13.78
CA GLU A 188 -6.01 6.70 14.09
C GLU A 188 -5.16 7.99 14.08
N LYS A 189 -3.89 7.88 14.50
CA LYS A 189 -2.94 9.01 14.57
C LYS A 189 -1.98 9.09 13.38
N ASP A 190 -2.36 8.49 12.27
CA ASP A 190 -1.60 8.62 11.03
C ASP A 190 -1.49 10.11 10.64
N GLY A 191 -0.27 10.64 10.70
CA GLY A 191 0.04 12.03 10.36
C GLY A 191 0.44 12.24 8.90
N LEU A 192 0.55 11.15 8.12
CA LEU A 192 0.93 11.18 6.72
C LEU A 192 -0.28 11.05 5.80
N VAL A 193 -1.04 9.97 5.97
CA VAL A 193 -2.29 9.74 5.23
C VAL A 193 -3.45 9.90 6.19
N SER A 194 -4.40 10.76 5.83
CA SER A 194 -5.57 11.00 6.68
C SER A 194 -6.42 9.73 6.80
N VAL A 195 -6.80 9.36 8.02
CA VAL A 195 -7.76 8.26 8.26
C VAL A 195 -9.09 8.48 7.53
N GLN A 196 -9.40 9.74 7.16
CA GLN A 196 -10.57 10.08 6.35
C GLN A 196 -10.54 9.40 4.97
N ASP A 197 -9.33 9.15 4.41
CA ASP A 197 -9.17 8.42 3.15
C ASP A 197 -9.79 7.02 3.25
N THR A 198 -9.55 6.32 4.36
CA THR A 198 -10.14 5.00 4.62
C THR A 198 -11.65 5.07 4.83
N TYR A 199 -12.16 6.07 5.56
CA TYR A 199 -13.61 6.25 5.75
C TYR A 199 -14.32 6.51 4.43
N ASP A 200 -13.77 7.38 3.57
CA ASP A 200 -14.33 7.70 2.27
C ASP A 200 -14.31 6.47 1.34
N PHE A 201 -13.19 5.75 1.31
CA PHE A 201 -13.08 4.53 0.52
C PHE A 201 -14.05 3.45 0.99
N PHE A 202 -14.16 3.22 2.30
CA PHE A 202 -15.12 2.26 2.86
C PHE A 202 -16.56 2.60 2.49
N LYS A 203 -16.92 3.88 2.50
CA LYS A 203 -18.25 4.35 2.15
C LYS A 203 -18.55 4.16 0.65
N GLU A 204 -17.57 4.45 -0.21
CA GLU A 204 -17.76 4.59 -1.67
C GLU A 204 -17.47 3.31 -2.46
N ALA A 205 -16.69 2.35 -1.90
CA ALA A 205 -16.40 1.08 -2.55
C ALA A 205 -17.67 0.27 -2.80
N GLY A 206 -17.80 -0.28 -4.01
CA GLY A 206 -18.94 -1.11 -4.43
C GLY A 206 -18.94 -2.53 -3.86
N SER A 207 -17.89 -2.93 -3.14
CA SER A 207 -17.80 -4.24 -2.48
C SER A 207 -18.93 -4.45 -1.46
N GLU A 208 -19.57 -5.62 -1.48
CA GLU A 208 -20.54 -6.06 -0.47
C GLU A 208 -19.86 -6.70 0.75
N ASP A 209 -18.65 -7.25 0.60
CA ASP A 209 -17.83 -7.82 1.69
C ASP A 209 -16.68 -6.86 2.02
N LYS A 210 -16.95 -5.85 2.82
CA LYS A 210 -15.98 -4.85 3.25
C LYS A 210 -15.93 -4.69 4.76
N GLN A 211 -14.72 -4.69 5.29
CA GLN A 211 -14.44 -4.46 6.70
C GLN A 211 -13.44 -3.32 6.86
N MET A 212 -13.54 -2.60 7.98
CA MET A 212 -12.63 -1.54 8.33
C MET A 212 -12.18 -1.70 9.77
N LYS A 213 -10.87 -1.53 10.03
CA LYS A 213 -10.30 -1.49 11.37
C LYS A 213 -9.43 -0.26 11.54
N ILE A 214 -9.81 0.60 12.46
CA ILE A 214 -9.03 1.78 12.86
C ILE A 214 -8.39 1.49 14.21
N TYR A 215 -7.06 1.53 14.26
CA TYR A 215 -6.29 1.25 15.47
C TYR A 215 -6.00 2.54 16.23
N GLY A 216 -6.61 2.67 17.41
CA GLY A 216 -6.46 3.83 18.29
C GLY A 216 -5.00 4.05 18.71
N GLY A 217 -4.51 5.26 18.57
CA GLY A 217 -3.16 5.65 19.00
C GLY A 217 -2.02 5.25 18.05
N LEU A 218 -2.25 4.44 17.01
CA LEU A 218 -1.23 4.04 16.05
C LEU A 218 -1.03 5.09 14.95
N PHE A 219 0.20 5.15 14.43
CA PHE A 219 0.61 6.03 13.34
C PHE A 219 0.45 5.33 11.98
N HIS A 220 1.24 5.73 10.99
CA HIS A 220 1.10 5.30 9.59
C HIS A 220 1.46 3.82 9.39
N GLU A 221 2.64 3.40 9.86
CA GLU A 221 3.14 2.03 9.66
C GLU A 221 2.60 1.07 10.74
N ILE A 222 1.31 0.77 10.70
CA ILE A 222 0.65 -0.09 11.71
C ILE A 222 1.25 -1.49 11.81
N LEU A 223 1.95 -1.97 10.78
CA LEU A 223 2.67 -3.25 10.75
C LEU A 223 4.04 -3.19 11.44
N ASN A 224 4.49 -2.01 11.86
CA ASN A 224 5.74 -1.78 12.58
C ASN A 224 5.52 -1.17 13.98
N GLU A 225 4.27 -0.96 14.39
CA GLU A 225 3.89 -0.42 15.69
C GLU A 225 4.14 -1.41 16.83
N TYR A 226 4.09 -0.93 18.08
CA TYR A 226 4.32 -1.73 19.29
C TYR A 226 3.35 -2.91 19.43
N CYS A 227 2.16 -2.83 18.86
CA CYS A 227 1.14 -3.89 18.87
C CYS A 227 0.96 -4.56 17.50
N LYS A 228 1.99 -4.54 16.65
CA LYS A 228 1.96 -5.10 15.28
C LYS A 228 1.45 -6.53 15.20
N ASP A 229 1.69 -7.36 16.23
CA ASP A 229 1.22 -8.74 16.25
C ASP A 229 -0.31 -8.84 16.29
N GLU A 230 -0.98 -7.91 16.97
CA GLU A 230 -2.44 -7.82 16.98
C GLU A 230 -2.95 -7.42 15.57
N VAL A 231 -2.34 -6.41 14.96
CA VAL A 231 -2.68 -5.94 13.61
C VAL A 231 -2.50 -7.06 12.59
N ILE A 232 -1.35 -7.74 12.63
CA ILE A 232 -1.03 -8.86 11.73
C ILE A 232 -2.01 -10.02 11.96
N GLY A 233 -2.29 -10.36 13.22
CA GLY A 233 -3.26 -11.41 13.58
C GLY A 233 -4.68 -11.11 13.07
N ASP A 234 -5.08 -9.85 13.04
CA ASP A 234 -6.36 -9.43 12.46
C ASP A 234 -6.41 -9.65 10.95
N MET A 235 -5.32 -9.33 10.24
CA MET A 235 -5.22 -9.57 8.79
C MET A 235 -5.21 -11.07 8.46
N ILE A 236 -4.45 -11.87 9.22
CA ILE A 236 -4.41 -13.34 9.07
C ILE A 236 -5.82 -13.92 9.27
N ARG A 237 -6.50 -13.60 10.36
CA ARG A 237 -7.87 -14.07 10.62
C ARG A 237 -8.85 -13.68 9.52
N TRP A 238 -8.70 -12.46 8.98
CA TRP A 238 -9.53 -12.00 7.88
C TRP A 238 -9.33 -12.83 6.60
N MET A 239 -8.08 -13.21 6.30
CA MET A 239 -7.75 -14.10 5.19
C MET A 239 -8.28 -15.53 5.43
N GLU A 240 -8.04 -16.10 6.62
CA GLU A 240 -8.41 -17.48 6.99
C GLU A 240 -9.91 -17.77 6.81
N VAL A 241 -10.78 -16.83 7.14
CA VAL A 241 -12.24 -17.03 6.99
C VAL A 241 -12.71 -16.93 5.53
N ARG A 242 -11.81 -16.65 4.59
CA ARG A 242 -12.08 -16.51 3.14
C ARG A 242 -11.35 -17.54 2.28
N ILE A 243 -10.69 -18.49 2.90
CA ILE A 243 -9.98 -19.61 2.23
C ILE A 243 -10.96 -20.70 1.80
#